data_f4030419975ef7fa5cde430c8620914c
#
_entry.id   f4030419975ef7fa5cde430c8620914c
#
_cell.length_a   1.000
_cell.length_b   1.000
_cell.length_c   1.000
_cell.angle_alpha   90.00
_cell.angle_beta   90.00
_cell.angle_gamma   90.00
#
_symmetry.space_group_name_H-M   'P 1'
#
loop_
_entity.id
_entity.type
_entity.pdbx_description
1 polymer ?
#
loop_
_entity_poly.entity_id
_entity_poly.type
_entity_poly.pdbx_seq_one_letter_code
_entity_poly.pdbx_strand_id
1 'polypeptide(L)'
;MKKYILIGLLAIISTITSVQAQEERNHGIIWSALHGLEYEIKAGFNVGGASPLPLPAEIRALTGYSPTICFAIEGNTTKWFGKDSKWGMTLGLRLETKGMEARARVKNYSMEIIGDGGERLAGYWTGKVRTKYRGSYFSVPITAAYKISQRVKINAGPYVSFMTSGDFNGHVNDGYLRKDTPTGEKAEFEGDKIAPYDFSKDLNNFQWGVQAGAEWKAFKHLNVYADLVWGL
;
A
#
# COMPACT_ATOMS: atom_id res chain seq x y z
N MET A 1 16.74 5.99 -12.07
CA MET A 1 16.01 6.43 -10.85
C MET A 1 16.32 5.57 -9.64
N LYS A 2 16.35 4.21 -9.70
CA LYS A 2 16.62 3.33 -8.54
C LYS A 2 17.95 3.59 -7.82
N LYS A 3 19.01 4.02 -8.54
CA LYS A 3 20.33 4.32 -7.94
C LYS A 3 20.32 5.58 -7.05
N TYR A 4 19.51 6.59 -7.37
CA TYR A 4 19.46 7.85 -6.62
C TYR A 4 18.66 7.74 -5.32
N ILE A 5 17.67 6.82 -5.27
CA ILE A 5 16.92 6.53 -4.05
C ILE A 5 17.81 5.83 -3.02
N LEU A 6 18.66 4.90 -3.48
CA LEU A 6 19.61 4.20 -2.60
C LEU A 6 20.68 5.14 -2.05
N ILE A 7 21.18 6.08 -2.87
CA ILE A 7 22.15 7.10 -2.47
C ILE A 7 21.52 8.09 -1.48
N GLY A 8 20.26 8.48 -1.68
CA GLY A 8 19.52 9.33 -0.75
C GLY A 8 19.30 8.65 0.62
N LEU A 9 18.97 7.37 0.65
CA LEU A 9 18.86 6.60 1.90
C LEU A 9 20.20 6.45 2.62
N LEU A 10 21.30 6.18 1.89
CA LEU A 10 22.65 6.12 2.46
C LEU A 10 23.11 7.47 2.98
N ALA A 11 22.78 8.58 2.32
CA ALA A 11 23.10 9.92 2.78
C ALA A 11 22.38 10.29 4.08
N ILE A 12 21.11 9.87 4.24
CA ILE A 12 20.35 10.06 5.48
C ILE A 12 20.95 9.25 6.63
N ILE A 13 21.40 8.02 6.37
CA ILE A 13 22.04 7.16 7.38
C ILE A 13 23.42 7.71 7.77
N SER A 14 24.20 8.24 6.83
CA SER A 14 25.54 8.79 7.10
C SER A 14 25.50 10.10 7.89
N THR A 15 24.46 10.90 7.75
CA THR A 15 24.29 12.14 8.55
C THR A 15 23.94 11.84 10.02
N ILE A 16 23.37 10.67 10.33
CA ILE A 16 23.05 10.27 11.69
C ILE A 16 24.31 9.85 12.47
N THR A 17 25.33 9.31 11.80
CA THR A 17 26.56 8.82 12.45
C THR A 17 27.62 9.90 12.70
N SER A 18 27.55 11.05 12.03
CA SER A 18 28.54 12.13 12.18
C SER A 18 28.26 13.14 13.31
N VAL A 19 27.13 12.99 14.03
CA VAL A 19 26.73 13.90 15.11
C VAL A 19 27.30 13.53 16.49
N GLN A 20 28.04 12.40 16.61
CA GLN A 20 28.58 11.95 17.92
C GLN A 20 29.92 12.55 18.34
N ALA A 21 30.48 13.48 17.58
CA ALA A 21 31.82 14.03 17.87
C ALA A 21 31.82 15.56 17.98
N GLN A 22 31.02 16.09 18.90
CA GLN A 22 31.30 17.46 19.42
C GLN A 22 30.80 17.63 20.84
N GLU A 23 31.78 17.92 21.71
CA GLU A 23 31.63 18.14 23.15
C GLU A 23 30.63 19.24 23.54
N GLU A 24 30.08 19.02 24.74
CA GLU A 24 29.23 19.88 25.53
C GLU A 24 29.48 21.38 25.41
N ARG A 25 28.71 22.09 24.58
CA ARG A 25 28.31 23.49 24.78
C ARG A 25 27.14 23.89 23.89
N ASN A 26 26.05 24.31 24.51
CA ASN A 26 24.78 24.74 23.90
C ASN A 26 24.05 23.61 23.14
N HIS A 27 23.28 22.85 23.89
CA HIS A 27 22.33 21.92 23.33
C HIS A 27 21.23 22.68 22.56
N GLY A 28 21.48 22.96 21.28
CA GLY A 28 20.51 23.60 20.40
C GLY A 28 19.25 22.73 20.19
N ILE A 29 18.24 23.34 19.63
CA ILE A 29 16.94 22.70 19.33
C ILE A 29 17.11 21.37 18.59
N ILE A 30 18.09 21.27 17.69
CA ILE A 30 18.40 20.06 16.91
C ILE A 30 18.92 18.94 17.82
N TRP A 31 19.80 19.22 18.75
CA TRP A 31 20.31 18.22 19.69
C TRP A 31 19.20 17.71 20.61
N SER A 32 18.38 18.61 21.14
CA SER A 32 17.19 18.24 21.95
C SER A 32 16.18 17.42 21.17
N ALA A 33 16.02 17.67 19.88
CA ALA A 33 15.13 16.89 19.01
C ALA A 33 15.65 15.47 18.74
N LEU A 34 16.98 15.31 18.62
CA LEU A 34 17.61 14.01 18.30
C LEU A 34 17.90 13.16 19.55
N HIS A 35 17.90 13.74 20.78
CA HIS A 35 18.14 12.98 22.00
C HIS A 35 16.86 12.30 22.52
N GLY A 36 17.02 11.07 23.03
CA GLY A 36 15.91 10.28 23.57
C GLY A 36 14.96 9.74 22.52
N LEU A 37 15.49 9.48 21.31
CA LEU A 37 14.78 8.77 20.26
C LEU A 37 14.81 7.27 20.52
N GLU A 38 13.67 6.62 20.35
CA GLU A 38 13.52 5.17 20.34
C GLU A 38 13.47 4.70 18.89
N TYR A 39 14.35 3.77 18.53
CA TYR A 39 14.42 3.20 17.19
C TYR A 39 13.83 1.80 17.20
N GLU A 40 13.06 1.48 16.18
CA GLU A 40 12.40 0.19 16.03
C GLU A 40 12.40 -0.23 14.57
N ILE A 41 12.60 -1.53 14.34
CA ILE A 41 12.43 -2.15 13.01
C ILE A 41 11.28 -3.14 13.12
N LYS A 42 10.30 -3.00 12.24
CA LYS A 42 9.16 -3.91 12.10
C LYS A 42 9.30 -4.70 10.80
N ALA A 43 8.96 -5.97 10.84
CA ALA A 43 8.80 -6.80 9.67
C ALA A 43 7.53 -7.63 9.82
N GLY A 44 6.74 -7.74 8.77
CA GLY A 44 5.45 -8.40 8.87
C GLY A 44 4.82 -8.72 7.52
N PHE A 45 3.60 -9.22 7.61
CA PHE A 45 2.79 -9.58 6.47
C PHE A 45 1.60 -8.63 6.35
N ASN A 46 1.32 -8.21 5.11
CA ASN A 46 0.13 -7.46 4.78
C ASN A 46 -0.90 -8.40 4.16
N VAL A 47 -2.12 -8.28 4.62
CA VAL A 47 -3.30 -8.92 4.02
C VAL A 47 -4.35 -7.85 3.81
N GLY A 48 -4.74 -7.62 2.57
CA GLY A 48 -5.69 -6.55 2.27
C GLY A 48 -6.12 -6.54 0.83
N GLY A 49 -6.86 -5.51 0.45
CA GLY A 49 -7.34 -5.31 -0.89
C GLY A 49 -7.70 -3.86 -1.15
N ALA A 50 -7.98 -3.56 -2.40
CA ALA A 50 -8.50 -2.28 -2.84
C ALA A 50 -9.88 -2.48 -3.44
N SER A 51 -10.79 -1.56 -3.16
CA SER A 51 -12.12 -1.52 -3.76
C SER A 51 -12.48 -0.07 -4.04
N PRO A 52 -12.98 0.25 -5.25
CA PRO A 52 -13.52 1.57 -5.48
C PRO A 52 -14.74 1.80 -4.58
N LEU A 53 -14.80 2.99 -3.95
CA LEU A 53 -15.93 3.40 -3.13
C LEU A 53 -16.47 4.75 -3.66
N PRO A 54 -17.76 4.81 -4.04
CA PRO A 54 -18.71 3.70 -4.14
C PRO A 54 -18.38 2.70 -5.26
N LEU A 55 -18.88 1.47 -5.13
CA LEU A 55 -18.76 0.48 -6.20
C LEU A 55 -19.45 1.00 -7.47
N PRO A 56 -18.76 0.99 -8.63
CA PRO A 56 -19.38 1.35 -9.91
C PRO A 56 -20.63 0.53 -10.18
N ALA A 57 -21.65 1.18 -10.74
CA ALA A 57 -22.94 0.55 -11.03
C ALA A 57 -22.83 -0.63 -12.04
N GLU A 58 -21.77 -0.65 -12.81
CA GLU A 58 -21.40 -1.69 -13.77
C GLU A 58 -21.01 -2.99 -13.08
N ILE A 59 -20.49 -2.95 -11.85
CA ILE A 59 -20.15 -4.13 -11.05
C ILE A 59 -21.43 -4.66 -10.40
N ARG A 60 -21.95 -5.74 -10.94
CA ARG A 60 -23.22 -6.33 -10.48
C ARG A 60 -23.06 -7.25 -9.29
N ALA A 61 -21.93 -7.96 -9.21
CA ALA A 61 -21.65 -8.86 -8.10
C ALA A 61 -20.14 -9.11 -8.00
N LEU A 62 -19.62 -9.11 -6.80
CA LEU A 62 -18.32 -9.67 -6.49
C LEU A 62 -18.52 -11.18 -6.25
N THR A 63 -17.93 -12.01 -7.11
CA THR A 63 -18.10 -13.47 -7.07
C THR A 63 -16.96 -14.17 -6.36
N GLY A 64 -15.87 -13.46 -6.09
CA GLY A 64 -14.73 -13.99 -5.34
C GLY A 64 -13.74 -12.91 -5.00
N TYR A 65 -13.08 -13.09 -3.86
CA TYR A 65 -11.99 -12.26 -3.41
C TYR A 65 -10.94 -13.15 -2.76
N SER A 66 -9.70 -13.00 -3.18
CA SER A 66 -8.55 -13.72 -2.62
C SER A 66 -7.47 -12.72 -2.28
N PRO A 67 -7.26 -12.42 -0.98
CA PRO A 67 -6.17 -11.59 -0.55
C PRO A 67 -4.84 -12.29 -0.83
N THR A 68 -3.86 -11.54 -1.29
CA THR A 68 -2.48 -12.03 -1.45
C THR A 68 -1.70 -11.68 -0.20
N ILE A 69 -0.99 -12.65 0.37
CA ILE A 69 -0.05 -12.37 1.46
C ILE A 69 1.12 -11.63 0.87
N CYS A 70 1.37 -10.45 1.39
CA CYS A 70 2.43 -9.54 0.98
C CYS A 70 3.32 -9.20 2.16
N PHE A 71 4.53 -8.71 1.90
CA PHE A 71 5.50 -8.40 2.94
C PHE A 71 5.63 -6.89 3.15
N ALA A 72 5.94 -6.51 4.40
CA ALA A 72 6.31 -5.15 4.76
C ALA A 72 7.52 -5.16 5.69
N ILE A 73 8.40 -4.18 5.49
CA ILE A 73 9.47 -3.84 6.43
C ILE A 73 9.39 -2.34 6.70
N GLU A 74 9.50 -1.95 7.96
CA GLU A 74 9.36 -0.58 8.40
C GLU A 74 10.41 -0.24 9.46
N GLY A 75 11.10 0.88 9.27
CA GLY A 75 11.96 1.49 10.28
C GLY A 75 11.25 2.66 10.93
N ASN A 76 11.19 2.68 12.25
CA ASN A 76 10.49 3.70 13.03
C ASN A 76 11.43 4.45 13.96
N THR A 77 11.16 5.73 14.13
CA THR A 77 11.81 6.59 15.11
C THR A 77 10.72 7.26 15.94
N THR A 78 10.72 7.02 17.24
CA THR A 78 9.72 7.58 18.16
C THR A 78 10.37 8.57 19.13
N LYS A 79 9.81 9.76 19.23
CA LYS A 79 10.14 10.79 20.21
C LYS A 79 9.06 10.83 21.30
N TRP A 80 9.44 10.57 22.55
CA TRP A 80 8.55 10.71 23.70
C TRP A 80 8.59 12.14 24.25
N PHE A 81 7.43 12.70 24.64
CA PHE A 81 7.30 14.11 25.09
C PHE A 81 7.68 14.31 26.57
N GLY A 82 8.67 13.61 27.07
CA GLY A 82 9.19 13.70 28.42
C GLY A 82 9.60 12.35 28.97
N LYS A 83 10.35 12.32 30.04
CA LYS A 83 10.88 11.08 30.65
C LYS A 83 9.77 10.13 31.12
N ASP A 84 8.69 10.69 31.67
CA ASP A 84 7.55 9.93 32.20
C ASP A 84 6.31 10.05 31.30
N SER A 85 6.44 10.65 30.11
CA SER A 85 5.32 10.84 29.19
C SER A 85 4.87 9.50 28.60
N LYS A 86 3.57 9.29 28.61
CA LYS A 86 2.94 8.18 27.88
C LYS A 86 2.71 8.51 26.41
N TRP A 87 2.86 9.78 26.03
CA TRP A 87 2.65 10.26 24.68
C TRP A 87 3.97 10.47 23.92
N GLY A 88 3.97 10.11 22.66
CA GLY A 88 5.08 10.32 21.74
C GLY A 88 4.60 10.50 20.32
N MET A 89 5.53 10.81 19.44
CA MET A 89 5.33 10.91 18.01
C MET A 89 6.30 9.97 17.30
N THR A 90 5.80 9.21 16.35
CA THR A 90 6.57 8.25 15.56
C THR A 90 6.58 8.67 14.11
N LEU A 91 7.76 8.71 13.52
CA LEU A 91 8.00 8.82 12.09
C LEU A 91 8.54 7.49 11.58
N GLY A 92 7.91 6.94 10.56
CA GLY A 92 8.31 5.67 9.95
C GLY A 92 8.73 5.81 8.49
N LEU A 93 9.48 4.83 8.02
CA LEU A 93 9.79 4.58 6.62
C LEU A 93 9.47 3.13 6.34
N ARG A 94 8.48 2.86 5.49
CA ARG A 94 7.97 1.52 5.19
C ARG A 94 8.16 1.18 3.72
N LEU A 95 8.71 0.00 3.47
CA LEU A 95 8.68 -0.65 2.18
C LEU A 95 7.66 -1.79 2.27
N GLU A 96 6.65 -1.76 1.43
CA GLU A 96 5.57 -2.74 1.48
C GLU A 96 5.12 -3.16 0.09
N THR A 97 4.64 -4.40 -0.01
CA THR A 97 3.90 -4.87 -1.16
C THR A 97 2.43 -5.01 -0.80
N LYS A 98 1.53 -4.74 -1.74
CA LYS A 98 0.09 -4.96 -1.61
C LYS A 98 -0.38 -5.77 -2.80
N GLY A 99 -1.31 -6.68 -2.59
CA GLY A 99 -1.82 -7.50 -3.68
C GLY A 99 -3.17 -8.10 -3.36
N MET A 100 -3.95 -8.32 -4.41
CA MET A 100 -5.24 -9.00 -4.34
C MET A 100 -5.59 -9.63 -5.68
N GLU A 101 -6.46 -10.60 -5.63
CA GLU A 101 -7.18 -11.11 -6.78
C GLU A 101 -8.69 -11.00 -6.51
N ALA A 102 -9.41 -10.42 -7.45
CA ALA A 102 -10.87 -10.28 -7.37
C ALA A 102 -11.53 -10.88 -8.60
N ARG A 103 -12.72 -11.43 -8.40
CA ARG A 103 -13.62 -11.92 -9.48
C ARG A 103 -14.94 -11.20 -9.34
N ALA A 104 -15.41 -10.69 -10.45
CA ALA A 104 -16.69 -9.99 -10.49
C ALA A 104 -17.50 -10.35 -11.73
N ARG A 105 -18.80 -10.09 -11.64
CA ARG A 105 -19.69 -10.04 -12.80
C ARG A 105 -20.00 -8.58 -13.06
N VAL A 106 -19.74 -8.15 -14.30
CA VAL A 106 -19.98 -6.76 -14.72
C VAL A 106 -20.98 -6.70 -15.86
N LYS A 107 -21.61 -5.53 -16.04
CA LYS A 107 -22.50 -5.23 -17.16
C LYS A 107 -22.20 -3.85 -17.70
N ASN A 108 -21.95 -3.76 -19.01
CA ASN A 108 -21.63 -2.51 -19.72
C ASN A 108 -20.40 -1.78 -19.11
N TYR A 109 -19.40 -2.54 -18.69
CA TYR A 109 -18.17 -1.97 -18.14
C TYR A 109 -17.26 -1.52 -19.29
N SER A 110 -16.94 -0.24 -19.35
CA SER A 110 -16.04 0.32 -20.36
C SER A 110 -14.62 -0.18 -20.12
N MET A 111 -14.06 -0.89 -21.09
CA MET A 111 -12.71 -1.44 -21.00
C MET A 111 -12.11 -1.72 -22.37
N GLU A 112 -10.81 -1.89 -22.38
CA GLU A 112 -10.04 -2.37 -23.53
C GLU A 112 -9.54 -3.77 -23.25
N ILE A 113 -9.79 -4.70 -24.17
CA ILE A 113 -9.30 -6.08 -24.11
C ILE A 113 -8.33 -6.33 -25.26
N ILE A 114 -7.47 -7.31 -25.10
CA ILE A 114 -6.53 -7.74 -26.14
C ILE A 114 -7.10 -8.99 -26.80
N GLY A 115 -7.39 -8.92 -28.09
CA GLY A 115 -7.88 -10.04 -28.90
C GLY A 115 -6.79 -11.06 -29.23
N ASP A 116 -7.19 -12.19 -29.83
CA ASP A 116 -6.30 -13.33 -30.13
C ASP A 116 -5.16 -12.96 -31.09
N GLY A 117 -5.33 -11.93 -31.94
CA GLY A 117 -4.32 -11.40 -32.85
C GLY A 117 -3.43 -10.31 -32.23
N GLY A 118 -3.62 -9.97 -30.94
CA GLY A 118 -2.92 -8.86 -30.28
C GLY A 118 -3.53 -7.49 -30.55
N GLU A 119 -4.66 -7.42 -31.29
CA GLU A 119 -5.41 -6.19 -31.50
C GLU A 119 -6.08 -5.74 -30.21
N ARG A 120 -6.13 -4.41 -30.00
CA ARG A 120 -6.82 -3.80 -28.88
C ARG A 120 -8.28 -3.50 -29.27
N LEU A 121 -9.19 -4.06 -28.53
CA LEU A 121 -10.62 -3.89 -28.72
C LEU A 121 -11.21 -3.10 -27.55
N ALA A 122 -11.51 -1.82 -27.79
CA ALA A 122 -12.20 -0.99 -26.83
C ALA A 122 -13.72 -1.16 -26.94
N GLY A 123 -14.41 -1.13 -25.81
CA GLY A 123 -15.85 -1.27 -25.81
C GLY A 123 -16.46 -1.50 -24.42
N TYR A 124 -17.67 -2.04 -24.42
CA TYR A 124 -18.47 -2.29 -23.21
C TYR A 124 -18.59 -3.77 -22.97
N TRP A 125 -17.91 -4.24 -21.93
CA TRP A 125 -17.91 -5.64 -21.52
C TRP A 125 -19.12 -5.98 -20.66
N THR A 126 -19.73 -7.11 -20.92
CA THR A 126 -20.74 -7.74 -20.08
C THR A 126 -20.38 -9.21 -19.90
N GLY A 127 -20.05 -9.62 -18.67
CA GLY A 127 -19.60 -10.97 -18.39
C GLY A 127 -18.82 -11.07 -17.10
N LYS A 128 -17.99 -12.10 -16.99
CA LYS A 128 -17.10 -12.32 -15.85
C LYS A 128 -15.76 -11.62 -16.07
N VAL A 129 -15.22 -11.10 -14.98
CA VAL A 129 -13.91 -10.41 -14.93
C VAL A 129 -13.10 -11.02 -13.80
N ARG A 130 -11.85 -11.34 -14.06
CA ARG A 130 -10.86 -11.69 -13.05
C ARG A 130 -9.75 -10.67 -13.09
N THR A 131 -9.55 -10.00 -11.97
CA THR A 131 -8.56 -8.93 -11.81
C THR A 131 -7.50 -9.36 -10.84
N LYS A 132 -6.24 -9.10 -11.17
CA LYS A 132 -5.09 -9.28 -10.30
C LYS A 132 -4.37 -7.96 -10.15
N TYR A 133 -4.19 -7.55 -8.91
CA TYR A 133 -3.45 -6.36 -8.56
C TYR A 133 -2.23 -6.73 -7.72
N ARG A 134 -1.08 -6.12 -8.01
CA ARG A 134 0.12 -6.15 -7.19
C ARG A 134 0.83 -4.81 -7.29
N GLY A 135 1.13 -4.21 -6.15
CA GLY A 135 1.87 -2.96 -6.08
C GLY A 135 2.96 -3.00 -5.03
N SER A 136 4.08 -2.36 -5.31
CA SER A 136 5.16 -2.11 -4.34
C SER A 136 5.17 -0.63 -4.00
N TYR A 137 5.29 -0.33 -2.71
CA TYR A 137 5.13 1.02 -2.18
C TYR A 137 6.27 1.40 -1.25
N PHE A 138 6.62 2.67 -1.31
CA PHE A 138 7.36 3.36 -0.27
C PHE A 138 6.41 4.26 0.50
N SER A 139 6.24 4.03 1.79
CA SER A 139 5.27 4.72 2.63
C SER A 139 5.96 5.43 3.80
N VAL A 140 5.44 6.59 4.17
CA VAL A 140 5.92 7.40 5.28
C VAL A 140 4.76 7.61 6.26
N PRO A 141 4.63 6.76 7.28
CA PRO A 141 3.68 6.96 8.36
C PRO A 141 4.18 8.00 9.37
N ILE A 142 3.25 8.83 9.85
CA ILE A 142 3.46 9.80 10.93
C ILE A 142 2.35 9.54 11.95
N THR A 143 2.70 8.98 13.11
CA THR A 143 1.70 8.54 14.07
C THR A 143 1.93 9.11 15.46
N ALA A 144 0.85 9.42 16.17
CA ALA A 144 0.89 9.61 17.60
C ALA A 144 0.99 8.24 18.27
N ALA A 145 1.91 8.10 19.21
CA ALA A 145 2.11 6.89 19.99
C ALA A 145 1.69 7.10 21.45
N TYR A 146 1.03 6.12 22.04
CA TYR A 146 0.60 6.16 23.44
C TYR A 146 0.92 4.85 24.15
N LYS A 147 1.64 4.94 25.28
CA LYS A 147 1.93 3.81 26.16
C LYS A 147 0.75 3.55 27.09
N ILE A 148 -0.06 2.54 26.81
CA ILE A 148 -1.12 2.10 27.72
C ILE A 148 -0.49 1.50 28.97
N SER A 149 0.55 0.69 28.79
CA SER A 149 1.32 0.06 29.86
C SER A 149 2.79 -0.04 29.48
N GLN A 150 3.62 -0.60 30.35
CA GLN A 150 5.03 -0.88 30.05
C GLN A 150 5.22 -1.92 28.93
N ARG A 151 4.16 -2.67 28.58
CA ARG A 151 4.19 -3.72 27.58
C ARG A 151 3.31 -3.46 26.36
N VAL A 152 2.41 -2.48 26.43
CA VAL A 152 1.43 -2.22 25.36
C VAL A 152 1.55 -0.77 24.91
N LYS A 153 1.80 -0.59 23.64
CA LYS A 153 1.84 0.69 22.93
C LYS A 153 0.79 0.66 21.82
N ILE A 154 0.04 1.73 21.66
CA ILE A 154 -0.83 1.96 20.51
C ILE A 154 -0.31 3.13 19.71
N ASN A 155 -0.60 3.13 18.42
CA ASN A 155 -0.25 4.22 17.52
C ASN A 155 -1.41 4.50 16.56
N ALA A 156 -1.57 5.76 16.15
CA ALA A 156 -2.53 6.15 15.14
C ALA A 156 -2.08 7.44 14.46
N GLY A 157 -2.35 7.55 13.15
CA GLY A 157 -2.04 8.76 12.41
C GLY A 157 -2.12 8.58 10.90
N PRO A 158 -1.85 9.64 10.13
CA PRO A 158 -1.81 9.60 8.68
C PRO A 158 -0.55 8.91 8.16
N TYR A 159 -0.62 8.50 6.90
CA TYR A 159 0.53 8.10 6.10
C TYR A 159 0.40 8.61 4.67
N VAL A 160 1.53 8.78 4.01
CA VAL A 160 1.63 9.00 2.58
C VAL A 160 2.43 7.88 1.94
N SER A 161 2.08 7.52 0.71
CA SER A 161 2.63 6.34 0.05
C SER A 161 2.86 6.62 -1.42
N PHE A 162 4.01 6.20 -1.94
CA PHE A 162 4.39 6.33 -3.33
C PHE A 162 4.59 4.94 -3.93
N MET A 163 3.91 4.67 -5.04
CA MET A 163 4.07 3.43 -5.77
C MET A 163 5.41 3.43 -6.51
N THR A 164 6.20 2.40 -6.29
CA THR A 164 7.48 2.18 -6.98
C THR A 164 7.35 1.24 -8.16
N SER A 165 6.40 0.32 -8.11
CA SER A 165 5.99 -0.54 -9.22
C SER A 165 4.55 -1.01 -8.97
N GLY A 166 3.81 -1.24 -10.05
CA GLY A 166 2.44 -1.74 -9.97
C GLY A 166 2.04 -2.48 -11.23
N ASP A 167 1.31 -3.57 -11.04
CA ASP A 167 0.69 -4.37 -12.07
C ASP A 167 -0.80 -4.47 -11.78
N PHE A 168 -1.63 -4.11 -12.75
CA PHE A 168 -3.07 -4.25 -12.70
C PHE A 168 -3.55 -4.90 -13.99
N ASN A 169 -3.64 -6.21 -13.96
CA ASN A 169 -3.99 -7.00 -15.12
C ASN A 169 -5.08 -8.02 -14.78
N GLY A 170 -5.59 -8.67 -15.80
CA GLY A 170 -6.59 -9.69 -15.63
C GLY A 170 -7.06 -10.26 -16.96
N HIS A 171 -8.18 -10.93 -16.89
CA HIS A 171 -8.84 -11.47 -18.07
C HIS A 171 -10.35 -11.46 -17.90
N VAL A 172 -11.02 -11.43 -19.02
CA VAL A 172 -12.47 -11.56 -19.14
C VAL A 172 -12.81 -12.92 -19.76
N ASN A 173 -13.92 -13.50 -19.33
CA ASN A 173 -14.47 -14.73 -19.87
C ASN A 173 -15.98 -14.79 -19.67
N ASP A 174 -16.63 -15.73 -20.36
CA ASP A 174 -18.08 -15.97 -20.29
C ASP A 174 -18.88 -14.67 -20.45
N GLY A 175 -18.78 -14.04 -21.61
CA GLY A 175 -19.45 -12.79 -21.85
C GLY A 175 -19.30 -12.28 -23.28
N TYR A 176 -19.57 -11.00 -23.46
CA TYR A 176 -19.46 -10.34 -24.76
C TYR A 176 -18.97 -8.90 -24.61
N LEU A 177 -18.23 -8.45 -25.61
CA LEU A 177 -17.85 -7.06 -25.79
C LEU A 177 -18.75 -6.40 -26.84
N ARG A 178 -19.28 -5.22 -26.58
CA ARG A 178 -19.93 -4.39 -27.57
C ARG A 178 -18.96 -3.28 -27.98
N LYS A 179 -18.69 -3.18 -29.28
CA LYS A 179 -17.75 -2.20 -29.81
C LYS A 179 -18.34 -0.79 -29.70
N ASP A 180 -17.52 0.16 -29.33
CA ASP A 180 -17.72 1.61 -29.32
C ASP A 180 -18.91 2.10 -28.49
N THR A 181 -20.03 1.43 -28.50
CA THR A 181 -21.25 1.82 -27.79
C THR A 181 -21.91 0.63 -27.05
N PRO A 182 -22.73 0.88 -25.99
CA PRO A 182 -23.45 -0.19 -25.29
C PRO A 182 -24.42 -0.98 -26.15
N THR A 183 -24.73 -0.50 -27.36
CA THR A 183 -25.62 -1.14 -28.35
C THR A 183 -24.88 -1.57 -29.63
N GLY A 184 -23.56 -1.39 -29.68
CA GLY A 184 -22.73 -1.71 -30.84
C GLY A 184 -22.65 -3.20 -31.16
N GLU A 185 -21.87 -3.51 -32.20
CA GLU A 185 -21.61 -4.88 -32.64
C GLU A 185 -21.08 -5.75 -31.50
N LYS A 186 -21.58 -6.97 -31.42
CA LYS A 186 -21.32 -7.89 -30.32
C LYS A 186 -20.23 -8.87 -30.70
N ALA A 187 -19.14 -8.91 -29.96
CA ALA A 187 -18.12 -9.95 -30.01
C ALA A 187 -18.30 -10.88 -28.81
N GLU A 188 -18.56 -12.16 -29.05
CA GLU A 188 -18.83 -13.15 -28.02
C GLU A 188 -17.58 -13.91 -27.62
N PHE A 189 -17.43 -14.11 -26.29
CA PHE A 189 -16.35 -14.84 -25.65
C PHE A 189 -16.94 -15.92 -24.77
N GLU A 190 -17.23 -17.08 -25.35
CA GLU A 190 -17.85 -18.22 -24.67
C GLU A 190 -16.85 -19.37 -24.51
N GLY A 191 -17.05 -20.17 -23.46
CA GLY A 191 -16.24 -21.33 -23.15
C GLY A 191 -14.82 -20.99 -22.75
N ASP A 192 -13.84 -21.55 -23.45
CA ASP A 192 -12.40 -21.38 -23.14
C ASP A 192 -11.79 -20.09 -23.72
N LYS A 193 -12.59 -19.24 -24.35
CA LYS A 193 -12.09 -17.95 -24.88
C LYS A 193 -11.89 -16.96 -23.75
N ILE A 194 -10.64 -16.59 -23.56
CA ILE A 194 -10.17 -15.64 -22.52
C ILE A 194 -9.50 -14.48 -23.23
N ALA A 195 -9.93 -13.25 -22.95
CA ALA A 195 -9.24 -12.07 -23.44
C ALA A 195 -8.55 -11.34 -22.27
N PRO A 196 -7.22 -11.15 -22.32
CA PRO A 196 -6.50 -10.42 -21.31
C PRO A 196 -6.74 -8.92 -21.43
N TYR A 197 -6.55 -8.21 -20.31
CA TYR A 197 -6.49 -6.75 -20.25
C TYR A 197 -5.39 -6.30 -19.30
N ASP A 198 -4.91 -5.08 -19.50
CA ASP A 198 -3.83 -4.50 -18.69
C ASP A 198 -4.08 -3.00 -18.48
N PHE A 199 -4.32 -2.62 -17.24
CA PHE A 199 -4.48 -1.25 -16.76
C PHE A 199 -3.33 -0.79 -15.87
N SER A 200 -2.17 -1.45 -15.95
CA SER A 200 -1.02 -1.11 -15.10
C SER A 200 -0.53 0.33 -15.29
N LYS A 201 -0.79 0.91 -16.47
CA LYS A 201 -0.41 2.29 -16.79
C LYS A 201 -1.33 3.35 -16.15
N ASP A 202 -2.54 2.96 -15.78
CA ASP A 202 -3.58 3.85 -15.24
C ASP A 202 -3.56 3.90 -13.72
N LEU A 203 -2.60 3.21 -13.09
CA LEU A 203 -2.44 3.20 -11.64
C LEU A 203 -1.94 4.55 -11.11
N ASN A 204 -2.59 5.04 -10.07
CA ASN A 204 -2.15 6.25 -9.37
C ASN A 204 -0.88 5.94 -8.55
N ASN A 205 0.16 6.74 -8.77
CA ASN A 205 1.45 6.59 -8.09
C ASN A 205 1.46 7.14 -6.66
N PHE A 206 0.47 7.92 -6.28
CA PHE A 206 0.37 8.52 -4.96
C PHE A 206 -0.88 8.04 -4.23
N GLN A 207 -0.71 7.67 -2.98
CA GLN A 207 -1.78 7.27 -2.08
C GLN A 207 -1.53 7.92 -0.71
N TRP A 208 -2.58 8.29 -0.02
CA TRP A 208 -2.53 8.71 1.38
C TRP A 208 -3.64 8.03 2.15
N GLY A 209 -3.57 8.08 3.46
CA GLY A 209 -4.58 7.46 4.29
C GLY A 209 -4.27 7.59 5.76
N VAL A 210 -4.96 6.79 6.55
CA VAL A 210 -4.80 6.72 8.00
C VAL A 210 -4.47 5.29 8.41
N GLN A 211 -3.74 5.18 9.52
CA GLN A 211 -3.44 3.88 10.12
C GLN A 211 -3.62 3.95 11.63
N ALA A 212 -3.93 2.81 12.23
CA ALA A 212 -3.94 2.62 13.67
C ALA A 212 -3.41 1.24 13.99
N GLY A 213 -2.62 1.12 15.05
CA GLY A 213 -2.00 -0.13 15.41
C GLY A 213 -1.76 -0.29 16.89
N ALA A 214 -1.44 -1.51 17.26
CA ALA A 214 -1.05 -1.87 18.60
C ALA A 214 0.21 -2.74 18.58
N GLU A 215 1.05 -2.54 19.57
CA GLU A 215 2.27 -3.31 19.79
C GLU A 215 2.27 -3.86 21.20
N TRP A 216 2.65 -5.12 21.29
CA TRP A 216 2.82 -5.81 22.57
C TRP A 216 4.26 -6.28 22.71
N LYS A 217 4.93 -5.80 23.77
CA LYS A 217 6.29 -6.21 24.11
C LYS A 217 6.27 -7.60 24.71
N ALA A 218 6.57 -8.59 23.87
CA ALA A 218 6.63 -10.01 24.26
C ALA A 218 7.90 -10.30 25.08
N PHE A 219 9.06 -9.80 24.61
CA PHE A 219 10.36 -9.96 25.26
C PHE A 219 11.12 -8.63 25.28
N LYS A 220 12.33 -8.63 25.88
CA LYS A 220 13.14 -7.41 26.06
C LYS A 220 13.38 -6.64 24.72
N HIS A 221 13.57 -7.39 23.63
CA HIS A 221 13.91 -6.86 22.31
C HIS A 221 12.97 -7.34 21.21
N LEU A 222 11.83 -7.93 21.55
CA LEU A 222 10.87 -8.44 20.57
C LEU A 222 9.47 -7.95 20.92
N ASN A 223 8.86 -7.27 19.96
CA ASN A 223 7.48 -6.83 20.00
C ASN A 223 6.67 -7.59 18.94
N VAL A 224 5.41 -7.86 19.25
CA VAL A 224 4.40 -8.33 18.31
C VAL A 224 3.50 -7.15 17.99
N TYR A 225 3.19 -6.93 16.73
CA TYR A 225 2.37 -5.79 16.31
C TYR A 225 1.25 -6.21 15.36
N ALA A 226 0.20 -5.41 15.34
CA ALA A 226 -0.89 -5.47 14.39
C ALA A 226 -1.32 -4.04 14.02
N ASP A 227 -1.35 -3.75 12.73
CA ASP A 227 -1.72 -2.45 12.19
C ASP A 227 -2.91 -2.59 11.24
N LEU A 228 -3.89 -1.70 11.37
CA LEU A 228 -4.97 -1.47 10.42
C LEU A 228 -4.60 -0.25 9.57
N VAL A 229 -4.59 -0.40 8.26
CA VAL A 229 -4.20 0.64 7.32
C VAL A 229 -5.35 0.89 6.35
N TRP A 230 -5.81 2.13 6.27
CA TRP A 230 -6.90 2.56 5.41
C TRP A 230 -6.41 3.63 4.44
N GLY A 231 -6.39 3.29 3.13
CA GLY A 231 -6.07 4.21 2.03
C GLY A 231 -7.31 5.00 1.58
N LEU A 232 -7.10 6.26 1.19
CA LEU A 232 -8.12 7.19 0.69
C LEU A 232 -7.76 7.66 -0.73
#